data_002407827a7ce74eb2ae8ea606b5fec3
#
_entry.id   002407827a7ce74eb2ae8ea606b5fec3
#
_cell.length_a   1.000
_cell.length_b   1.000
_cell.length_c   1.000
_cell.angle_alpha   90.00
_cell.angle_beta   90.00
_cell.angle_gamma   90.00
#
_symmetry.space_group_name_H-M   'P 1'
#
loop_
_entity.id
_entity.type
_entity.pdbx_description
1 polymer ?
#
loop_
_entity_poly.entity_id
_entity_poly.type
_entity_poly.pdbx_seq_one_letter_code
_entity_poly.pdbx_strand_id
1 'polypeptide(L)'
;NCRVGNDDLAKVFVTVERVRVHQSADAGETSGGWTDITVNPPKKINLLDLANGRLEELGTTPIPAGTYTQVRLVLSANQGNQTANSLVLAGQSVEIPLRTPSAAQSGLKIVRPFTVQPNTLVDLVIDFDACRSIVQLGRGNGGYLLKPILSAHQRIVAAIRGFVDPAIPNVIVSAQKNGAVVRSTIPAANGEFVLAFLDPAGSPYDV
;
A
#
# COMPACT_ATOMS: atom_id res chain seq x y z
N ASN A 1 15.25 6.54 -3.63
CA ASN A 1 15.22 6.38 -2.18
C ASN A 1 13.92 6.97 -1.61
N CYS A 2 13.31 6.26 -0.68
CA CYS A 2 12.18 6.75 0.08
C CYS A 2 12.67 7.75 1.14
N ARG A 3 12.24 9.01 1.08
CA ARG A 3 12.74 10.09 1.93
C ARG A 3 11.62 10.84 2.63
N VAL A 4 11.81 11.17 3.92
CA VAL A 4 10.87 11.95 4.71
C VAL A 4 11.62 13.07 5.44
N GLY A 5 11.34 14.32 5.07
CA GLY A 5 12.14 15.45 5.50
C GLY A 5 13.58 15.31 5.02
N ASN A 6 14.53 15.24 5.96
CA ASN A 6 15.95 15.03 5.67
C ASN A 6 16.39 13.57 5.83
N ASP A 7 15.49 12.66 6.21
CA ASP A 7 15.82 11.29 6.56
C ASP A 7 15.51 10.35 5.39
N ASP A 8 16.48 9.56 4.96
CA ASP A 8 16.30 8.45 4.03
C ASP A 8 15.81 7.23 4.81
N LEU A 9 14.78 6.56 4.25
CA LEU A 9 14.19 5.38 4.87
C LEU A 9 14.79 4.10 4.27
N ALA A 10 15.27 3.20 5.13
CA ALA A 10 15.72 1.87 4.73
C ALA A 10 14.58 0.84 4.75
N LYS A 11 13.64 0.97 5.71
CA LYS A 11 12.49 0.07 5.85
C LYS A 11 11.28 0.84 6.37
N VAL A 12 10.09 0.40 5.94
CA VAL A 12 8.79 0.85 6.47
C VAL A 12 7.95 -0.39 6.73
N PHE A 13 7.73 -0.71 8.00
CA PHE A 13 6.96 -1.88 8.40
C PHE A 13 5.54 -1.50 8.78
N VAL A 14 4.59 -2.30 8.31
CA VAL A 14 3.21 -2.34 8.79
C VAL A 14 2.84 -3.78 9.11
N THR A 15 2.04 -3.98 10.16
CA THR A 15 1.52 -5.30 10.50
C THR A 15 0.03 -5.34 10.17
N VAL A 16 -0.32 -6.16 9.18
CA VAL A 16 -1.71 -6.30 8.71
C VAL A 16 -2.40 -7.41 9.52
N GLU A 17 -3.57 -7.07 10.09
CA GLU A 17 -4.45 -8.02 10.78
C GLU A 17 -5.55 -8.56 9.88
N ARG A 18 -6.15 -7.69 9.07
CA ARG A 18 -7.26 -8.05 8.19
C ARG A 18 -7.50 -7.01 7.11
N VAL A 19 -8.11 -7.45 6.05
CA VAL A 19 -8.73 -6.60 5.03
C VAL A 19 -10.24 -6.76 5.14
N ARG A 20 -10.98 -5.65 5.15
CA ARG A 20 -12.44 -5.63 5.22
C ARG A 20 -13.00 -5.05 3.93
N VAL A 21 -14.10 -5.61 3.45
CA VAL A 21 -14.82 -5.08 2.29
C VAL A 21 -16.29 -4.85 2.62
N HIS A 22 -16.88 -3.80 2.02
CA HIS A 22 -18.28 -3.45 2.23
C HIS A 22 -18.91 -2.89 0.95
N GLN A 23 -20.20 -3.17 0.74
CA GLN A 23 -20.93 -2.69 -0.45
C GLN A 23 -21.26 -1.20 -0.38
N SER A 24 -21.38 -0.61 0.82
CA SER A 24 -21.62 0.83 1.00
C SER A 24 -20.32 1.58 1.27
N ALA A 25 -20.12 2.71 0.57
CA ALA A 25 -19.00 3.63 0.79
C ALA A 25 -19.07 4.34 2.15
N ASP A 26 -20.26 4.45 2.73
CA ASP A 26 -20.51 5.18 3.96
C ASP A 26 -20.59 4.27 5.21
N ALA A 27 -20.34 2.97 5.05
CA ALA A 27 -20.35 2.04 6.17
C ALA A 27 -19.38 2.47 7.27
N GLY A 28 -19.89 2.59 8.49
CA GLY A 28 -19.09 2.80 9.69
C GLY A 28 -18.34 1.54 10.11
N GLU A 29 -17.53 1.63 11.13
CA GLU A 29 -16.73 0.48 11.62
C GLU A 29 -17.62 -0.66 12.10
N THR A 30 -18.69 -0.32 12.82
CA THR A 30 -19.63 -1.25 13.44
C THR A 30 -20.87 -1.57 12.59
N SER A 31 -20.95 -1.04 11.36
CA SER A 31 -22.03 -1.36 10.43
C SER A 31 -22.08 -2.85 10.14
N GLY A 32 -23.27 -3.41 10.03
CA GLY A 32 -23.45 -4.78 9.50
C GLY A 32 -23.04 -4.88 8.03
N GLY A 33 -22.76 -6.09 7.55
CA GLY A 33 -22.44 -6.36 6.13
C GLY A 33 -20.96 -6.27 5.76
N TRP A 34 -20.06 -6.09 6.74
CA TRP A 34 -18.62 -6.28 6.51
C TRP A 34 -18.28 -7.74 6.25
N THR A 35 -17.42 -7.96 5.28
CA THR A 35 -16.74 -9.25 5.10
C THR A 35 -15.25 -9.06 5.35
N ASP A 36 -14.68 -9.90 6.19
CA ASP A 36 -13.30 -9.82 6.63
C ASP A 36 -12.45 -10.92 6.00
N ILE A 37 -11.28 -10.54 5.48
CA ILE A 37 -10.18 -11.43 5.16
C ILE A 37 -9.19 -11.31 6.32
N THR A 38 -9.21 -12.28 7.23
CA THR A 38 -8.35 -12.26 8.42
C THR A 38 -6.98 -12.81 8.07
N VAL A 39 -5.94 -12.05 8.44
CA VAL A 39 -4.54 -12.47 8.33
C VAL A 39 -4.11 -13.07 9.67
N ASN A 40 -4.00 -14.40 9.74
CA ASN A 40 -3.69 -15.09 10.99
C ASN A 40 -2.50 -16.05 10.81
N PRO A 41 -1.37 -15.83 11.52
CA PRO A 41 -1.11 -14.68 12.40
C PRO A 41 -1.00 -13.35 11.64
N PRO A 42 -1.17 -12.19 12.32
CA PRO A 42 -0.94 -10.88 11.72
C PRO A 42 0.44 -10.78 11.07
N LYS A 43 0.51 -10.21 9.87
CA LYS A 43 1.70 -10.25 9.02
C LYS A 43 2.44 -8.90 9.00
N LYS A 44 3.68 -8.89 9.51
CA LYS A 44 4.55 -7.71 9.44
C LYS A 44 5.26 -7.68 8.08
N ILE A 45 5.04 -6.61 7.34
CA ILE A 45 5.45 -6.46 5.94
C ILE A 45 6.34 -5.22 5.82
N ASN A 46 7.50 -5.34 5.17
CA ASN A 46 8.28 -4.18 4.75
C ASN A 46 7.73 -3.67 3.41
N LEU A 47 7.05 -2.53 3.44
CA LEU A 47 6.43 -1.95 2.24
C LEU A 47 7.43 -1.60 1.14
N LEU A 48 8.69 -1.27 1.49
CA LEU A 48 9.71 -0.92 0.51
C LEU A 48 10.20 -2.14 -0.29
N ASP A 49 9.98 -3.36 0.19
CA ASP A 49 10.30 -4.60 -0.52
C ASP A 49 9.26 -4.93 -1.61
N LEU A 50 8.09 -4.27 -1.59
CA LEU A 50 6.99 -4.52 -2.54
C LEU A 50 7.07 -3.66 -3.82
N ALA A 51 8.25 -3.11 -4.14
CA ALA A 51 8.49 -2.41 -5.39
C ALA A 51 8.51 -3.36 -6.61
N ASN A 52 8.42 -2.80 -7.82
CA ASN A 52 8.55 -3.53 -9.09
C ASN A 52 7.55 -4.68 -9.28
N GLY A 53 6.32 -4.51 -8.81
CA GLY A 53 5.25 -5.50 -8.99
C GLY A 53 5.32 -6.71 -8.06
N ARG A 54 6.20 -6.69 -7.05
CA ARG A 54 6.20 -7.70 -5.98
C ARG A 54 4.97 -7.52 -5.11
N LEU A 55 4.29 -8.62 -4.82
CA LEU A 55 3.07 -8.64 -4.01
C LEU A 55 3.28 -9.49 -2.78
N GLU A 56 2.55 -9.15 -1.74
CA GLU A 56 2.41 -9.94 -0.53
C GLU A 56 0.96 -10.40 -0.39
N GLU A 57 0.74 -11.70 -0.35
CA GLU A 57 -0.59 -12.27 -0.20
C GLU A 57 -1.10 -12.09 1.23
N LEU A 58 -2.30 -11.53 1.36
CA LEU A 58 -2.97 -11.30 2.64
C LEU A 58 -4.06 -12.33 2.93
N GLY A 59 -4.52 -13.05 1.92
CA GLY A 59 -5.52 -14.11 2.06
C GLY A 59 -6.65 -14.04 1.06
N THR A 60 -7.55 -15.02 1.15
CA THR A 60 -8.72 -15.18 0.29
C THR A 60 -9.94 -15.48 1.14
N THR A 61 -11.10 -14.94 0.77
CA THR A 61 -12.37 -15.23 1.44
C THR A 61 -13.51 -15.27 0.42
N PRO A 62 -14.51 -16.14 0.58
CA PRO A 62 -15.74 -16.08 -0.19
C PRO A 62 -16.51 -14.79 0.15
N ILE A 63 -16.96 -14.08 -0.88
CA ILE A 63 -17.83 -12.91 -0.73
C ILE A 63 -19.02 -13.02 -1.70
N PRO A 64 -20.20 -12.51 -1.32
CA PRO A 64 -21.35 -12.47 -2.21
C PRO A 64 -21.06 -11.70 -3.51
N ALA A 65 -21.71 -12.11 -4.61
CA ALA A 65 -21.68 -11.32 -5.84
C ALA A 65 -22.30 -9.94 -5.60
N GLY A 66 -21.73 -8.91 -6.21
CA GLY A 66 -22.21 -7.54 -6.03
C GLY A 66 -21.11 -6.51 -6.22
N THR A 67 -21.47 -5.25 -6.09
CA THR A 67 -20.52 -4.13 -6.15
C THR A 67 -20.11 -3.72 -4.74
N TYR A 68 -18.82 -3.72 -4.50
CA TYR A 68 -18.19 -3.29 -3.27
C TYR A 68 -17.56 -1.91 -3.50
N THR A 69 -17.83 -0.98 -2.60
CA THR A 69 -17.39 0.41 -2.75
C THR A 69 -16.39 0.85 -1.69
N GLN A 70 -16.22 0.03 -0.64
CA GLN A 70 -15.29 0.33 0.43
C GLN A 70 -14.42 -0.87 0.76
N VAL A 71 -13.11 -0.62 0.84
CA VAL A 71 -12.11 -1.54 1.37
C VAL A 71 -11.47 -0.89 2.59
N ARG A 72 -11.17 -1.66 3.62
CA ARG A 72 -10.37 -1.20 4.77
C ARG A 72 -9.20 -2.13 5.02
N LEU A 73 -8.03 -1.56 5.21
CA LEU A 73 -6.84 -2.27 5.68
C LEU A 73 -6.68 -1.99 7.17
N VAL A 74 -6.83 -3.02 8.00
CA VAL A 74 -6.71 -2.92 9.46
C VAL A 74 -5.30 -3.36 9.85
N LEU A 75 -4.60 -2.49 10.58
CA LEU A 75 -3.25 -2.74 11.07
C LEU A 75 -3.28 -3.02 12.57
N SER A 76 -2.36 -3.86 13.03
CA SER A 76 -2.11 -4.06 14.46
C SER A 76 -1.68 -2.76 15.13
N ALA A 77 -2.14 -2.54 16.36
CA ALA A 77 -1.66 -1.42 17.15
C ALA A 77 -0.23 -1.67 17.68
N ASN A 78 0.56 -0.61 17.78
CA ASN A 78 1.78 -0.66 18.58
C ASN A 78 1.40 -0.76 20.06
N GLN A 79 1.93 -1.75 20.78
CA GLN A 79 1.64 -1.98 22.19
C GLN A 79 2.93 -2.13 23.00
N GLY A 80 3.09 -1.32 24.03
CA GLY A 80 4.27 -1.36 24.90
C GLY A 80 5.56 -1.21 24.08
N ASN A 81 6.47 -2.15 24.22
CA ASN A 81 7.73 -2.20 23.49
C ASN A 81 7.66 -2.91 22.12
N GLN A 82 6.47 -3.39 21.71
CA GLN A 82 6.28 -4.05 20.43
C GLN A 82 6.00 -3.03 19.33
N THR A 83 6.87 -3.00 18.34
CA THR A 83 6.74 -2.15 17.17
C THR A 83 6.04 -2.93 16.04
N ALA A 84 4.69 -2.99 16.08
CA ALA A 84 3.90 -3.58 14.99
C ALA A 84 4.06 -2.76 13.69
N ASN A 85 4.06 -1.43 13.83
CA ASN A 85 4.28 -0.51 12.74
C ASN A 85 5.47 0.39 13.07
N SER A 86 6.46 0.44 12.18
CA SER A 86 7.74 1.09 12.44
C SER A 86 8.44 1.49 11.15
N LEU A 87 9.48 2.28 11.26
CA LEU A 87 10.42 2.53 10.18
C LEU A 87 11.87 2.34 10.67
N VAL A 88 12.78 2.17 9.72
CA VAL A 88 14.22 2.15 9.95
C VAL A 88 14.85 3.19 9.04
N LEU A 89 15.67 4.08 9.60
CA LEU A 89 16.41 5.08 8.84
C LEU A 89 17.63 4.45 8.15
N ALA A 90 18.03 5.02 7.03
CA ALA A 90 19.22 4.56 6.32
C ALA A 90 20.47 4.67 7.20
N GLY A 91 21.30 3.62 7.18
CA GLY A 91 22.48 3.53 8.04
C GLY A 91 22.19 3.15 9.50
N GLN A 92 20.93 2.95 9.87
CA GLN A 92 20.54 2.49 11.21
C GLN A 92 19.94 1.08 11.16
N SER A 93 19.87 0.42 12.33
CA SER A 93 19.27 -0.91 12.51
C SER A 93 18.09 -0.90 13.48
N VAL A 94 17.85 0.23 14.15
CA VAL A 94 16.81 0.35 15.18
C VAL A 94 15.47 0.72 14.55
N GLU A 95 14.42 0.00 14.94
CA GLU A 95 13.07 0.33 14.55
C GLU A 95 12.53 1.52 15.36
N ILE A 96 12.03 2.52 14.67
CA ILE A 96 11.36 3.69 15.25
C ILE A 96 9.85 3.49 15.10
N PRO A 97 9.06 3.50 16.19
CA PRO A 97 7.62 3.29 16.13
C PRO A 97 6.92 4.36 15.28
N LEU A 98 5.97 3.93 14.45
CA LEU A 98 5.05 4.80 13.73
C LEU A 98 3.77 5.03 14.54
N ARG A 99 3.35 6.27 14.68
CA ARG A 99 2.02 6.57 15.20
C ARG A 99 0.97 6.26 14.14
N THR A 100 -0.06 5.48 14.50
CA THR A 100 -1.10 5.00 13.58
C THR A 100 -2.49 5.24 14.16
N PRO A 101 -2.94 6.49 14.36
CA PRO A 101 -4.12 6.81 15.18
C PRO A 101 -5.42 6.18 14.67
N SER A 102 -5.59 5.96 13.37
CA SER A 102 -6.84 5.41 12.79
C SER A 102 -6.68 3.98 12.27
N ALA A 103 -5.47 3.54 11.98
CA ALA A 103 -5.23 2.28 11.28
C ALA A 103 -5.55 1.04 12.13
N ALA A 104 -5.35 1.14 13.44
CA ALA A 104 -5.58 0.05 14.39
C ALA A 104 -7.03 0.01 14.90
N GLN A 105 -7.80 1.09 14.78
CA GLN A 105 -9.19 1.14 15.23
C GLN A 105 -10.15 0.83 14.09
N SER A 106 -10.36 1.78 13.21
CA SER A 106 -11.35 1.67 12.12
C SER A 106 -10.81 1.11 10.83
N GLY A 107 -9.49 0.93 10.73
CA GLY A 107 -8.79 0.57 9.50
C GLY A 107 -8.61 1.74 8.53
N LEU A 108 -7.67 1.57 7.61
CA LEU A 108 -7.36 2.55 6.58
C LEU A 108 -8.37 2.43 5.45
N LYS A 109 -9.23 3.43 5.31
CA LYS A 109 -10.35 3.44 4.36
C LYS A 109 -9.88 3.73 2.94
N ILE A 110 -10.29 2.87 2.01
CA ILE A 110 -10.12 3.03 0.56
C ILE A 110 -11.52 3.02 -0.07
N VAL A 111 -11.89 4.10 -0.74
CA VAL A 111 -13.16 4.20 -1.47
C VAL A 111 -12.86 3.98 -2.95
N ARG A 112 -13.05 2.73 -3.41
CA ARG A 112 -12.80 2.35 -4.78
C ARG A 112 -13.78 1.22 -5.15
N PRO A 113 -14.72 1.44 -6.05
CA PRO A 113 -15.67 0.39 -6.43
C PRO A 113 -14.97 -0.73 -7.21
N PHE A 114 -15.36 -1.97 -6.89
CA PHE A 114 -15.06 -3.15 -7.67
C PHE A 114 -16.28 -4.08 -7.67
N THR A 115 -16.41 -4.90 -8.71
CA THR A 115 -17.56 -5.79 -8.87
C THR A 115 -17.12 -7.25 -8.82
N VAL A 116 -17.83 -8.04 -8.03
CA VAL A 116 -17.70 -9.49 -7.95
C VAL A 116 -18.87 -10.12 -8.70
N GLN A 117 -18.57 -10.87 -9.76
CA GLN A 117 -19.56 -11.64 -10.49
C GLN A 117 -19.80 -13.00 -9.80
N PRO A 118 -20.97 -13.62 -9.98
CA PRO A 118 -21.20 -14.97 -9.46
C PRO A 118 -20.14 -15.96 -9.98
N ASN A 119 -19.61 -16.79 -9.08
CA ASN A 119 -18.65 -17.84 -9.40
C ASN A 119 -17.32 -17.34 -10.03
N THR A 120 -16.93 -16.08 -9.75
CA THR A 120 -15.66 -15.52 -10.22
C THR A 120 -14.71 -15.26 -9.07
N LEU A 121 -13.42 -15.50 -9.32
CA LEU A 121 -12.34 -15.05 -8.44
C LEU A 121 -11.98 -13.60 -8.81
N VAL A 122 -11.92 -12.73 -7.81
CA VAL A 122 -11.45 -11.35 -7.98
C VAL A 122 -10.18 -11.16 -7.16
N ASP A 123 -9.08 -10.91 -7.85
CA ASP A 123 -7.84 -10.49 -7.21
C ASP A 123 -7.87 -8.98 -6.96
N LEU A 124 -7.80 -8.59 -5.69
CA LEU A 124 -7.73 -7.19 -5.28
C LEU A 124 -6.32 -6.86 -4.82
N VAL A 125 -5.68 -5.92 -5.49
CA VAL A 125 -4.36 -5.40 -5.10
C VAL A 125 -4.55 -4.10 -4.33
N ILE A 126 -4.01 -4.04 -3.11
CA ILE A 126 -3.91 -2.81 -2.32
C ILE A 126 -2.52 -2.23 -2.55
N ASP A 127 -2.48 -1.04 -3.12
CA ASP A 127 -1.26 -0.29 -3.34
C ASP A 127 -1.05 0.70 -2.20
N PHE A 128 0.12 0.66 -1.60
CA PHE A 128 0.49 1.49 -0.45
C PHE A 128 1.70 2.35 -0.81
N ASP A 129 1.48 3.65 -1.02
CA ASP A 129 2.58 4.59 -1.25
C ASP A 129 3.32 4.86 0.07
N ALA A 130 4.28 4.00 0.38
CA ALA A 130 5.00 4.03 1.64
C ALA A 130 5.70 5.37 1.88
N CYS A 131 6.35 5.92 0.85
CA CYS A 131 7.16 7.13 0.98
C CYS A 131 6.34 8.39 1.25
N ARG A 132 5.17 8.50 0.60
CA ARG A 132 4.27 9.63 0.81
C ARG A 132 3.36 9.46 2.03
N SER A 133 3.33 8.26 2.59
CA SER A 133 2.51 7.94 3.76
C SER A 133 3.18 8.23 5.09
N ILE A 134 4.46 8.59 5.11
CA ILE A 134 5.18 8.90 6.35
C ILE A 134 5.33 10.40 6.50
N VAL A 135 4.98 10.90 7.68
CA VAL A 135 5.12 12.32 8.05
C VAL A 135 5.99 12.43 9.29
N GLN A 136 7.07 13.22 9.20
CA GLN A 136 7.88 13.57 10.36
C GLN A 136 7.16 14.60 11.23
N LEU A 137 7.04 14.34 12.52
CA LEU A 137 6.40 15.22 13.50
C LEU A 137 7.42 16.13 14.17
N GLY A 138 7.23 17.45 14.05
CA GLY A 138 8.11 18.43 14.67
C GLY A 138 9.53 18.44 14.12
N ARG A 139 10.38 19.34 14.65
CA ARG A 139 11.81 19.41 14.32
C ARG A 139 12.59 18.49 15.27
N GLY A 140 13.01 17.32 14.79
CA GLY A 140 14.04 16.47 15.44
C GLY A 140 13.50 15.39 16.38
N ASN A 141 12.63 15.66 17.34
CA ASN A 141 12.23 14.69 18.38
C ASN A 141 10.74 14.31 18.37
N GLY A 142 9.97 14.74 17.39
CA GLY A 142 8.51 14.49 17.32
C GLY A 142 8.11 13.06 16.91
N GLY A 143 9.05 12.29 16.37
CA GLY A 143 8.77 10.95 15.82
C GLY A 143 8.08 11.00 14.46
N TYR A 144 7.45 9.88 14.06
CA TYR A 144 6.86 9.71 12.75
C TYR A 144 5.39 9.27 12.86
N LEU A 145 4.58 9.77 11.94
CA LEU A 145 3.16 9.47 11.81
C LEU A 145 2.91 8.75 10.48
N LEU A 146 2.13 7.70 10.52
CA LEU A 146 1.58 7.06 9.32
C LEU A 146 0.31 7.82 8.90
N LYS A 147 0.39 8.56 7.81
CA LYS A 147 -0.73 9.19 7.10
C LYS A 147 -0.90 8.48 5.76
N PRO A 148 -1.62 7.36 5.70
CA PRO A 148 -1.54 6.43 4.58
C PRO A 148 -2.14 7.01 3.30
N ILE A 149 -1.42 6.81 2.21
CA ILE A 149 -1.89 7.03 0.84
C ILE A 149 -2.04 5.65 0.22
N LEU A 150 -3.30 5.24 0.03
CA LEU A 150 -3.68 3.91 -0.39
C LEU A 150 -4.58 3.95 -1.61
N SER A 151 -4.44 2.96 -2.46
CA SER A 151 -5.43 2.66 -3.49
C SER A 151 -5.67 1.15 -3.58
N ALA A 152 -6.84 0.76 -4.08
CA ALA A 152 -7.17 -0.64 -4.35
C ALA A 152 -7.57 -0.79 -5.82
N HIS A 153 -7.09 -1.86 -6.46
CA HIS A 153 -7.35 -2.15 -7.86
C HIS A 153 -7.62 -3.63 -8.02
N GLN A 154 -8.53 -3.98 -8.94
CA GLN A 154 -8.58 -5.35 -9.43
C GLN A 154 -7.26 -5.65 -10.17
N ARG A 155 -6.71 -6.84 -9.96
CA ARG A 155 -5.49 -7.26 -10.64
C ARG A 155 -5.74 -7.31 -12.14
N ILE A 156 -5.09 -6.43 -12.87
CA ILE A 156 -5.10 -6.40 -14.32
C ILE A 156 -3.71 -6.86 -14.78
N VAL A 157 -3.67 -7.70 -15.80
CA VAL A 157 -2.45 -8.40 -16.24
C VAL A 157 -1.51 -7.50 -17.07
N ALA A 158 -1.83 -6.21 -17.24
CA ALA A 158 -1.00 -5.29 -18.02
C ALA A 158 0.12 -4.68 -17.17
N ALA A 159 1.31 -4.61 -17.77
CA ALA A 159 2.47 -3.96 -17.19
C ALA A 159 3.33 -3.31 -18.28
N ILE A 160 3.98 -2.19 -17.94
CA ILE A 160 5.05 -1.60 -18.74
C ILE A 160 6.38 -2.00 -18.09
N ARG A 161 7.28 -2.57 -18.88
CA ARG A 161 8.63 -2.95 -18.46
C ARG A 161 9.64 -2.15 -19.23
N GLY A 162 10.74 -1.79 -18.60
CA GLY A 162 11.82 -1.06 -19.25
C GLY A 162 13.06 -0.99 -18.38
N PHE A 163 14.01 -0.22 -18.87
CA PHE A 163 15.27 0.03 -18.20
C PHE A 163 15.55 1.53 -18.14
N VAL A 164 16.13 1.98 -17.05
CA VAL A 164 16.77 3.29 -16.90
C VAL A 164 18.26 3.08 -16.65
N ASP A 165 19.05 4.08 -16.99
CA ASP A 165 20.49 4.02 -16.72
C ASP A 165 20.71 3.90 -15.19
N PRO A 166 21.31 2.80 -14.70
CA PRO A 166 21.55 2.60 -13.28
C PRO A 166 22.54 3.60 -12.67
N ALA A 167 23.29 4.32 -13.49
CA ALA A 167 24.18 5.40 -13.03
C ALA A 167 23.42 6.65 -12.57
N ILE A 168 22.12 6.80 -12.93
CA ILE A 168 21.30 7.92 -12.49
C ILE A 168 20.71 7.61 -11.10
N PRO A 169 21.11 8.35 -10.05
CA PRO A 169 20.61 8.09 -8.71
C PRO A 169 19.17 8.59 -8.53
N ASN A 170 18.43 7.96 -7.61
CA ASN A 170 17.10 8.40 -7.15
C ASN A 170 16.02 8.51 -8.24
N VAL A 171 16.09 7.68 -9.28
CA VAL A 171 15.09 7.65 -10.34
C VAL A 171 13.79 7.07 -9.82
N ILE A 172 12.68 7.76 -10.11
CA ILE A 172 11.32 7.24 -10.00
C ILE A 172 10.73 7.21 -11.41
N VAL A 173 10.29 6.04 -11.85
CA VAL A 173 9.59 5.88 -13.12
C VAL A 173 8.09 5.90 -12.87
N SER A 174 7.36 6.66 -13.68
CA SER A 174 5.91 6.84 -13.50
C SER A 174 5.17 6.65 -14.81
N ALA A 175 4.08 5.88 -14.78
CA ALA A 175 3.08 5.91 -15.83
C ALA A 175 2.11 7.07 -15.56
N GLN A 176 1.90 7.91 -16.56
CA GLN A 176 1.02 9.06 -16.47
C GLN A 176 -0.12 8.94 -17.49
N LYS A 177 -1.27 9.50 -17.16
CA LYS A 177 -2.39 9.67 -18.07
C LYS A 177 -2.99 11.08 -17.90
N ASN A 178 -3.07 11.82 -18.98
CA ASN A 178 -3.54 13.21 -18.98
C ASN A 178 -2.78 14.08 -17.96
N GLY A 179 -1.46 13.90 -17.83
CA GLY A 179 -0.61 14.61 -16.88
C GLY A 179 -0.71 14.18 -15.42
N ALA A 180 -1.55 13.22 -15.10
CA ALA A 180 -1.67 12.67 -13.74
C ALA A 180 -0.91 11.34 -13.61
N VAL A 181 -0.13 11.21 -12.52
CA VAL A 181 0.56 9.95 -12.21
C VAL A 181 -0.46 8.88 -11.82
N VAL A 182 -0.50 7.80 -12.59
CA VAL A 182 -1.38 6.63 -12.37
C VAL A 182 -0.65 5.55 -11.57
N ARG A 183 0.64 5.36 -11.86
CA ARG A 183 1.50 4.35 -11.21
C ARG A 183 2.94 4.84 -11.19
N SER A 184 3.68 4.50 -10.14
CA SER A 184 5.10 4.75 -10.06
C SER A 184 5.85 3.56 -9.47
N THR A 185 7.14 3.45 -9.79
CA THR A 185 8.04 2.43 -9.25
C THR A 185 9.46 2.97 -9.14
N ILE A 186 10.25 2.35 -8.29
CA ILE A 186 11.69 2.60 -8.18
C ILE A 186 12.39 1.46 -8.93
N PRO A 187 13.28 1.76 -9.91
CA PRO A 187 14.03 0.74 -10.61
C PRO A 187 14.90 -0.09 -9.66
N ALA A 188 15.12 -1.34 -10.03
CA ALA A 188 16.10 -2.21 -9.39
C ALA A 188 17.53 -1.68 -9.58
N ALA A 189 18.50 -2.23 -8.83
CA ALA A 189 19.90 -1.81 -8.91
C ALA A 189 20.53 -1.97 -10.31
N ASN A 190 20.01 -2.89 -11.12
CA ASN A 190 20.41 -3.07 -12.52
C ASN A 190 19.71 -2.12 -13.51
N GLY A 191 18.86 -1.21 -13.01
CA GLY A 191 18.09 -0.26 -13.82
C GLY A 191 16.75 -0.80 -14.34
N GLU A 192 16.44 -2.08 -14.14
CA GLU A 192 15.16 -2.66 -14.59
C GLU A 192 13.99 -2.11 -13.77
N PHE A 193 12.87 -1.77 -14.44
CA PHE A 193 11.64 -1.39 -13.78
C PHE A 193 10.42 -2.11 -14.34
N VAL A 194 9.38 -2.22 -13.51
CA VAL A 194 8.06 -2.74 -13.87
C VAL A 194 6.99 -1.81 -13.30
N LEU A 195 6.22 -1.18 -14.17
CA LEU A 195 4.97 -0.48 -13.83
C LEU A 195 3.83 -1.49 -13.99
N ALA A 196 3.56 -2.24 -12.94
CA ALA A 196 2.56 -3.31 -12.94
C ALA A 196 1.15 -2.78 -12.66
N PHE A 197 0.13 -3.60 -12.96
CA PHE A 197 -1.28 -3.34 -12.64
C PHE A 197 -1.84 -2.10 -13.31
N LEU A 198 -1.44 -1.84 -14.55
CA LEU A 198 -2.03 -0.81 -15.40
C LEU A 198 -3.33 -1.32 -16.02
N ASP A 199 -4.32 -0.43 -16.14
CA ASP A 199 -5.57 -0.75 -16.85
C ASP A 199 -5.31 -0.75 -18.37
N PRO A 200 -5.48 -1.88 -19.07
CA PRO A 200 -5.31 -1.91 -20.52
C PRO A 200 -6.26 -0.97 -21.26
N ALA A 201 -7.47 -0.75 -20.73
CA ALA A 201 -8.42 0.22 -21.27
C ALA A 201 -7.99 1.67 -21.04
N GLY A 202 -7.02 1.88 -20.15
CA GLY A 202 -6.40 3.18 -19.89
C GLY A 202 -5.31 3.59 -20.86
N SER A 203 -4.81 2.68 -21.68
CA SER A 203 -3.76 2.95 -22.68
C SER A 203 -4.20 4.01 -23.72
N PRO A 204 -3.28 4.85 -24.25
CA PRO A 204 -1.84 4.88 -23.94
C PRO A 204 -1.51 5.58 -22.61
N TYR A 205 -0.33 5.24 -22.09
CA TYR A 205 0.29 5.90 -20.95
C TYR A 205 1.61 6.53 -21.37
N ASP A 206 1.90 7.72 -20.83
CA ASP A 206 3.21 8.36 -20.90
C ASP A 206 4.10 7.79 -19.77
N VAL A 207 5.39 7.54 -20.06
CA VAL A 207 6.37 6.99 -19.10
C VAL A 207 7.61 7.86 -19.04
#